data_0d95bca12074aeee617cbe40f301c159
#
_entry.id   0d95bca12074aeee617cbe40f301c159
#
_cell.length_a   1.000
_cell.length_b   1.000
_cell.length_c   1.000
_cell.angle_alpha   90.00
_cell.angle_beta   90.00
_cell.angle_gamma   90.00
#
_symmetry.space_group_name_H-M   'P 1'
#
loop_
_entity.id
_entity.type
_entity.pdbx_description
1 polymer ?
#
loop_
_entity_poly.entity_id
_entity_poly.type
_entity_poly.pdbx_seq_one_letter_code
_entity_poly.pdbx_strand_id
1 'polypeptide(L)'
;MKGNDNMRYGIICAMDEELKDLLENLEDRTDKEVGGTEFYTGKIKGKEVVLVRCGIGKVQSGITTALMIVEFNVDCVINSGSAGGIGNGLHVGDVVLSTGAAYHDADATAFGYKKGQLPGQPQIFEADRKLVSRLEKAAQKTNLNVKTGLIVTGDQFVSSDEAIAQIKAIYPDALCCEMEGAAIAQAAYQLRTPFVVVRAMSDNGNGDAAQSFDEFIIDAGKRSAKMI
;
A
#
# COMPACT_ATOMS: atom_id res chain seq x y z
N MET A 1 11.23 -17.90 13.73
CA MET A 1 11.40 -16.84 12.71
C MET A 1 12.52 -17.24 11.80
N LYS A 2 12.29 -17.30 10.47
CA LYS A 2 13.37 -17.50 9.51
C LYS A 2 14.36 -16.33 9.64
N GLY A 3 15.67 -16.61 9.52
CA GLY A 3 16.67 -15.55 9.49
C GLY A 3 16.46 -14.61 8.30
N ASN A 4 16.95 -13.37 8.36
CA ASN A 4 16.74 -12.34 7.34
C ASN A 4 17.09 -12.74 5.90
N ASP A 5 17.94 -13.75 5.71
CA ASP A 5 18.40 -14.18 4.39
C ASP A 5 17.46 -15.15 3.67
N ASN A 6 16.41 -15.64 4.34
CA ASN A 6 15.46 -16.62 3.80
C ASN A 6 14.01 -16.12 3.80
N MET A 7 13.77 -14.82 3.85
CA MET A 7 12.42 -14.27 3.76
C MET A 7 11.99 -14.14 2.30
N ARG A 8 10.74 -14.55 2.02
CA ARG A 8 10.06 -14.31 0.74
C ARG A 8 9.12 -13.11 0.89
N TYR A 9 9.37 -12.07 0.15
CA TYR A 9 8.61 -10.83 0.18
C TYR A 9 7.49 -10.87 -0.85
N GLY A 10 6.24 -10.68 -0.44
CA GLY A 10 5.13 -10.41 -1.34
C GLY A 10 5.02 -8.91 -1.59
N ILE A 11 5.10 -8.48 -2.86
CA ILE A 11 4.97 -7.09 -3.25
C ILE A 11 3.76 -6.95 -4.16
N ILE A 12 2.80 -6.13 -3.74
CA ILE A 12 1.52 -5.95 -4.43
C ILE A 12 1.35 -4.49 -4.85
N CYS A 13 1.07 -4.29 -6.13
CA CYS A 13 0.79 -3.00 -6.75
C CYS A 13 -0.60 -3.01 -7.38
N ALA A 14 -1.27 -1.88 -7.46
CA ALA A 14 -2.60 -1.80 -8.08
C ALA A 14 -2.52 -1.69 -9.60
N MET A 15 -1.48 -1.07 -10.15
CA MET A 15 -1.36 -0.65 -11.55
C MET A 15 -0.05 -1.11 -12.18
N ASP A 16 -0.03 -1.16 -13.51
CA ASP A 16 1.17 -1.56 -14.27
C ASP A 16 2.32 -0.56 -14.12
N GLU A 17 2.00 0.73 -14.04
CA GLU A 17 2.97 1.82 -13.83
C GLU A 17 3.73 1.68 -12.51
N GLU A 18 3.04 1.17 -11.48
CA GLU A 18 3.61 0.94 -10.14
C GLU A 18 4.46 -0.34 -10.09
N LEU A 19 4.11 -1.35 -10.88
CA LEU A 19 4.78 -2.65 -10.91
C LEU A 19 5.99 -2.68 -11.85
N LYS A 20 6.02 -1.82 -12.87
CA LYS A 20 6.97 -1.86 -13.97
C LYS A 20 8.44 -1.89 -13.50
N ASP A 21 8.84 -0.94 -12.68
CA ASP A 21 10.23 -0.84 -12.21
C ASP A 21 10.67 -2.10 -11.42
N LEU A 22 9.75 -2.71 -10.67
CA LEU A 22 10.01 -3.95 -9.93
C LEU A 22 10.20 -5.13 -10.88
N LEU A 23 9.37 -5.24 -11.93
CA LEU A 23 9.49 -6.28 -12.95
C LEU A 23 10.77 -6.15 -13.76
N GLU A 24 11.19 -4.94 -14.09
CA GLU A 24 12.44 -4.68 -14.83
C GLU A 24 13.69 -5.11 -14.03
N ASN A 25 13.60 -5.14 -12.72
CA ASN A 25 14.68 -5.57 -11.81
C ASN A 25 14.52 -7.03 -11.31
N LEU A 26 13.53 -7.77 -11.81
CA LEU A 26 13.26 -9.13 -11.38
C LEU A 26 14.17 -10.12 -12.11
N GLU A 27 15.07 -10.75 -11.36
CA GLU A 27 15.97 -11.82 -11.81
C GLU A 27 15.32 -13.20 -11.60
N ASP A 28 15.70 -14.21 -12.38
CA ASP A 28 15.21 -15.60 -12.30
C ASP A 28 13.67 -15.69 -12.37
N ARG A 29 13.05 -14.86 -13.19
CA ARG A 29 11.60 -14.70 -13.27
C ARG A 29 10.88 -15.99 -13.68
N THR A 30 9.81 -16.34 -12.95
CA THR A 30 8.83 -17.36 -13.31
C THR A 30 7.43 -16.82 -13.07
N ASP A 31 6.55 -17.04 -14.05
CA ASP A 31 5.18 -16.54 -14.04
C ASP A 31 4.21 -17.67 -13.69
N LYS A 32 3.21 -17.38 -12.86
CA LYS A 32 2.14 -18.31 -12.48
C LYS A 32 0.81 -17.57 -12.38
N GLU A 33 -0.18 -18.02 -13.13
CA GLU A 33 -1.55 -17.53 -12.99
C GLU A 33 -2.28 -18.26 -11.85
N VAL A 34 -2.93 -17.50 -10.98
CA VAL A 34 -3.78 -18.01 -9.90
C VAL A 34 -5.03 -17.13 -9.81
N GLY A 35 -6.21 -17.74 -9.93
CA GLY A 35 -7.49 -17.02 -9.83
C GLY A 35 -7.68 -15.89 -10.84
N GLY A 36 -7.15 -16.05 -12.07
CA GLY A 36 -7.19 -15.05 -13.12
C GLY A 36 -6.21 -13.87 -12.90
N THR A 37 -5.28 -14.00 -11.97
CA THR A 37 -4.24 -13.00 -11.68
C THR A 37 -2.87 -13.59 -11.92
N GLU A 38 -2.01 -12.85 -12.63
CA GLU A 38 -0.65 -13.28 -12.93
C GLU A 38 0.32 -12.82 -11.83
N PHE A 39 1.03 -13.79 -11.24
CA PHE A 39 2.06 -13.60 -10.23
C PHE A 39 3.44 -13.87 -10.82
N TYR A 40 4.40 -13.04 -10.44
CA TYR A 40 5.78 -13.11 -10.89
C TYR A 40 6.69 -13.45 -9.72
N THR A 41 7.37 -14.59 -9.77
CA THR A 41 8.33 -14.98 -8.74
C THR A 41 9.74 -14.85 -9.25
N GLY A 42 10.68 -14.52 -8.37
CA GLY A 42 12.08 -14.35 -8.74
C GLY A 42 12.86 -13.71 -7.60
N LYS A 43 13.92 -12.97 -7.97
CA LYS A 43 14.78 -12.28 -7.02
C LYS A 43 14.96 -10.81 -7.39
N ILE A 44 14.99 -9.94 -6.38
CA ILE A 44 15.44 -8.55 -6.50
C ILE A 44 16.58 -8.36 -5.51
N LYS A 45 17.75 -7.94 -5.98
CA LYS A 45 18.99 -7.79 -5.15
C LYS A 45 19.26 -9.03 -4.27
N GLY A 46 19.08 -10.22 -4.84
CA GLY A 46 19.28 -11.50 -4.17
C GLY A 46 18.23 -11.89 -3.13
N LYS A 47 17.14 -11.14 -2.98
CA LYS A 47 16.01 -11.47 -2.08
C LYS A 47 14.88 -12.11 -2.86
N GLU A 48 14.29 -13.20 -2.33
CA GLU A 48 13.14 -13.84 -2.95
C GLU A 48 11.90 -12.95 -2.88
N VAL A 49 11.27 -12.73 -4.02
CA VAL A 49 10.08 -11.89 -4.14
C VAL A 49 8.97 -12.60 -4.91
N VAL A 50 7.75 -12.22 -4.60
CA VAL A 50 6.55 -12.50 -5.38
C VAL A 50 5.92 -11.15 -5.69
N LEU A 51 5.87 -10.80 -6.97
CA LEU A 51 5.30 -9.55 -7.45
C LEU A 51 3.92 -9.82 -8.05
N VAL A 52 2.98 -8.88 -7.91
CA VAL A 52 1.67 -9.00 -8.52
C VAL A 52 1.03 -7.62 -8.76
N ARG A 53 0.27 -7.51 -9.87
CA ARG A 53 -0.69 -6.43 -10.06
C ARG A 53 -2.07 -6.92 -9.62
N CYS A 54 -2.63 -6.28 -8.59
CA CYS A 54 -3.95 -6.68 -8.08
C CYS A 54 -5.13 -6.01 -8.80
N GLY A 55 -4.91 -4.90 -9.51
CA GLY A 55 -5.99 -4.01 -9.92
C GLY A 55 -6.41 -3.05 -8.82
N ILE A 56 -7.27 -2.09 -9.18
CA ILE A 56 -7.71 -1.00 -8.29
C ILE A 56 -8.88 -1.45 -7.42
N GLY A 57 -8.87 -1.01 -6.16
CA GLY A 57 -9.99 -1.14 -5.24
C GLY A 57 -9.87 -2.27 -4.23
N LYS A 58 -10.71 -2.20 -3.21
CA LYS A 58 -10.62 -3.03 -2.00
C LYS A 58 -10.80 -4.53 -2.25
N VAL A 59 -11.77 -4.91 -3.09
CA VAL A 59 -12.08 -6.33 -3.35
C VAL A 59 -10.93 -7.00 -4.08
N GLN A 60 -10.45 -6.39 -5.16
CA GLN A 60 -9.34 -6.92 -5.96
C GLN A 60 -8.07 -7.11 -5.14
N SER A 61 -7.70 -6.08 -4.40
CA SER A 61 -6.48 -6.09 -3.58
C SER A 61 -6.58 -7.11 -2.42
N GLY A 62 -7.74 -7.22 -1.79
CA GLY A 62 -7.97 -8.20 -0.72
C GLY A 62 -7.88 -9.65 -1.20
N ILE A 63 -8.55 -9.98 -2.33
CA ILE A 63 -8.47 -11.31 -2.95
C ILE A 63 -7.04 -11.66 -3.35
N THR A 64 -6.37 -10.74 -4.06
CA THR A 64 -5.00 -10.97 -4.54
C THR A 64 -4.01 -11.14 -3.39
N THR A 65 -4.18 -10.39 -2.30
CA THR A 65 -3.36 -10.55 -1.09
C THR A 65 -3.53 -11.93 -0.47
N ALA A 66 -4.77 -12.40 -0.35
CA ALA A 66 -5.05 -13.74 0.18
C ALA A 66 -4.41 -14.84 -0.69
N LEU A 67 -4.56 -14.76 -2.01
CA LEU A 67 -3.92 -15.69 -2.95
C LEU A 67 -2.40 -15.65 -2.83
N MET A 68 -1.79 -14.47 -2.76
CA MET A 68 -0.34 -14.31 -2.58
C MET A 68 0.15 -15.01 -1.31
N ILE A 69 -0.54 -14.82 -0.19
CA ILE A 69 -0.14 -15.42 1.09
C ILE A 69 -0.29 -16.93 1.05
N VAL A 70 -1.43 -17.43 0.58
CA VAL A 70 -1.77 -18.86 0.66
C VAL A 70 -1.02 -19.69 -0.38
N GLU A 71 -0.94 -19.21 -1.63
CA GLU A 71 -0.37 -19.96 -2.75
C GLU A 71 1.16 -19.86 -2.84
N PHE A 72 1.73 -18.72 -2.41
CA PHE A 72 3.16 -18.47 -2.56
C PHE A 72 3.91 -18.48 -1.23
N ASN A 73 3.21 -18.62 -0.09
CA ASN A 73 3.80 -18.68 1.24
C ASN A 73 4.78 -17.52 1.53
N VAL A 74 4.37 -16.30 1.20
CA VAL A 74 5.16 -15.11 1.49
C VAL A 74 5.24 -14.87 3.00
N ASP A 75 6.39 -14.43 3.48
CA ASP A 75 6.64 -14.17 4.91
C ASP A 75 6.16 -12.77 5.33
N CYS A 76 5.94 -11.87 4.39
CA CYS A 76 5.35 -10.55 4.61
C CYS A 76 4.77 -9.99 3.31
N VAL A 77 3.90 -8.98 3.45
CA VAL A 77 3.29 -8.26 2.32
C VAL A 77 3.71 -6.80 2.36
N ILE A 78 4.18 -6.29 1.22
CA ILE A 78 4.48 -4.88 1.00
C ILE A 78 3.54 -4.39 -0.10
N ASN A 79 2.67 -3.45 0.21
CA ASN A 79 1.91 -2.75 -0.82
C ASN A 79 2.72 -1.54 -1.28
N SER A 80 2.96 -1.46 -2.57
CA SER A 80 3.70 -0.36 -3.20
C SER A 80 2.84 0.35 -4.22
N GLY A 81 2.77 1.66 -4.17
CA GLY A 81 1.96 2.42 -5.13
C GLY A 81 1.94 3.92 -4.88
N SER A 82 1.01 4.56 -5.57
CA SER A 82 0.72 5.99 -5.50
C SER A 82 -0.39 6.30 -4.49
N ALA A 83 -0.51 7.56 -4.06
CA ALA A 83 -1.58 8.04 -3.20
C ALA A 83 -1.77 9.55 -3.32
N GLY A 84 -2.96 10.04 -2.96
CA GLY A 84 -3.24 11.45 -2.73
C GLY A 84 -2.76 11.89 -1.34
N GLY A 85 -1.87 12.88 -1.29
CA GLY A 85 -1.37 13.46 -0.05
C GLY A 85 -2.40 14.38 0.59
N ILE A 86 -2.86 14.04 1.81
CA ILE A 86 -3.83 14.84 2.57
C ILE A 86 -3.26 15.37 3.90
N GLY A 87 -2.07 14.94 4.27
CA GLY A 87 -1.36 15.39 5.47
C GLY A 87 -0.66 16.73 5.28
N ASN A 88 -0.58 17.51 6.35
CA ASN A 88 0.11 18.81 6.29
C ASN A 88 1.58 18.67 5.92
N GLY A 89 2.04 19.50 4.98
CA GLY A 89 3.42 19.54 4.53
C GLY A 89 3.88 18.30 3.75
N LEU A 90 2.95 17.59 3.11
CA LEU A 90 3.24 16.62 2.06
C LEU A 90 3.16 17.28 0.70
N HIS A 91 4.03 16.87 -0.20
CA HIS A 91 4.12 17.34 -1.58
C HIS A 91 4.16 16.16 -2.54
N VAL A 92 3.77 16.40 -3.78
CA VAL A 92 3.94 15.41 -4.86
C VAL A 92 5.41 14.96 -4.90
N GLY A 93 5.59 13.64 -4.96
CA GLY A 93 6.91 12.99 -4.91
C GLY A 93 7.41 12.62 -3.52
N ASP A 94 6.79 13.10 -2.44
CA ASP A 94 7.07 12.59 -1.08
C ASP A 94 6.59 11.14 -0.95
N VAL A 95 7.20 10.39 -0.04
CA VAL A 95 6.84 8.99 0.24
C VAL A 95 6.30 8.85 1.66
N VAL A 96 5.24 8.07 1.83
CA VAL A 96 4.66 7.72 3.13
C VAL A 96 4.84 6.23 3.38
N LEU A 97 5.41 5.88 4.55
CA LEU A 97 5.42 4.54 5.11
C LEU A 97 4.29 4.43 6.13
N SER A 98 3.48 3.38 6.04
CA SER A 98 2.34 3.24 6.95
C SER A 98 2.77 2.86 8.38
N THR A 99 2.23 3.54 9.38
CA THR A 99 2.15 3.01 10.75
C THR A 99 0.98 2.05 10.91
N GLY A 100 -0.01 2.18 10.05
CA GLY A 100 -1.20 1.36 9.93
C GLY A 100 -2.03 1.80 8.73
N ALA A 101 -3.04 1.00 8.42
CA ALA A 101 -4.01 1.29 7.37
C ALA A 101 -5.43 1.21 7.94
N ALA A 102 -6.35 2.06 7.47
CA ALA A 102 -7.72 2.13 7.95
C ALA A 102 -8.70 2.47 6.80
N TYR A 103 -9.94 2.02 6.91
CA TYR A 103 -10.97 2.43 5.96
C TYR A 103 -11.53 3.81 6.32
N HIS A 104 -11.65 4.71 5.35
CA HIS A 104 -12.34 5.98 5.55
C HIS A 104 -13.80 5.94 5.10
N ASP A 105 -14.18 4.97 4.29
CA ASP A 105 -15.51 4.83 3.69
C ASP A 105 -16.40 3.77 4.36
N ALA A 106 -15.88 3.01 5.33
CA ALA A 106 -16.66 2.04 6.08
C ALA A 106 -17.53 2.73 7.15
N ASP A 107 -18.78 2.33 7.26
CA ASP A 107 -19.69 2.87 8.26
C ASP A 107 -20.61 1.77 8.84
N ALA A 108 -20.38 1.44 10.09
CA ALA A 108 -21.22 0.56 10.89
C ALA A 108 -21.64 1.24 12.22
N THR A 109 -21.72 2.58 12.21
CA THR A 109 -22.07 3.39 13.40
C THR A 109 -23.47 3.09 13.92
N ALA A 110 -24.39 2.69 13.05
CA ALA A 110 -25.74 2.22 13.46
C ALA A 110 -25.69 1.02 14.42
N PHE A 111 -24.60 0.28 14.44
CA PHE A 111 -24.36 -0.86 15.34
C PHE A 111 -23.39 -0.52 16.48
N GLY A 112 -23.08 0.77 16.70
CA GLY A 112 -22.20 1.23 17.78
C GLY A 112 -20.70 1.14 17.49
N TYR A 113 -20.28 0.82 16.27
CA TYR A 113 -18.88 0.85 15.85
C TYR A 113 -18.42 2.28 15.55
N LYS A 114 -17.12 2.51 15.61
CA LYS A 114 -16.55 3.78 15.16
C LYS A 114 -16.66 3.90 13.63
N LYS A 115 -16.79 5.12 13.12
CA LYS A 115 -16.69 5.34 11.67
C LYS A 115 -15.33 4.86 11.16
N GLY A 116 -15.30 4.22 10.00
CA GLY A 116 -14.10 3.56 9.48
C GLY A 116 -13.85 2.15 10.04
N GLN A 117 -14.63 1.69 11.02
CA GLN A 117 -14.49 0.36 11.60
C GLN A 117 -15.52 -0.61 11.04
N LEU A 118 -15.08 -1.76 10.56
CA LEU A 118 -15.94 -2.89 10.22
C LEU A 118 -16.24 -3.74 11.47
N PRO A 119 -17.44 -4.33 11.59
CA PRO A 119 -17.79 -5.21 12.70
C PRO A 119 -16.77 -6.35 12.89
N GLY A 120 -16.33 -6.55 14.13
CA GLY A 120 -15.37 -7.59 14.47
C GLY A 120 -13.93 -7.34 14.02
N GLN A 121 -13.64 -6.17 13.43
CA GLN A 121 -12.31 -5.79 12.98
C GLN A 121 -11.75 -4.63 13.81
N PRO A 122 -10.42 -4.47 13.91
CA PRO A 122 -9.84 -3.24 14.44
C PRO A 122 -10.19 -2.05 13.52
N GLN A 123 -10.25 -0.83 14.08
CA GLN A 123 -10.44 0.38 13.28
C GLN A 123 -9.20 0.70 12.43
N ILE A 124 -8.02 0.41 12.97
CA ILE A 124 -6.72 0.57 12.30
C ILE A 124 -6.01 -0.77 12.33
N PHE A 125 -5.61 -1.26 11.18
CA PHE A 125 -4.72 -2.41 11.04
C PHE A 125 -3.28 -1.92 11.20
N GLU A 126 -2.60 -2.30 12.28
CA GLU A 126 -1.23 -1.85 12.54
C GLU A 126 -0.23 -2.52 11.60
N ALA A 127 0.63 -1.72 10.98
CA ALA A 127 1.75 -2.22 10.18
C ALA A 127 2.82 -2.89 11.04
N ASP A 128 3.58 -3.81 10.46
CA ASP A 128 4.69 -4.45 11.18
C ASP A 128 5.83 -3.48 11.42
N ARG A 129 6.10 -3.18 12.68
CA ARG A 129 7.12 -2.21 13.10
C ARG A 129 8.53 -2.55 12.61
N LYS A 130 8.84 -3.84 12.41
CA LYS A 130 10.16 -4.25 11.92
C LYS A 130 10.29 -3.98 10.43
N LEU A 131 9.22 -4.21 9.65
CA LEU A 131 9.20 -3.84 8.23
C LEU A 131 9.30 -2.32 8.08
N VAL A 132 8.51 -1.55 8.82
CA VAL A 132 8.60 -0.07 8.81
C VAL A 132 10.02 0.39 9.11
N SER A 133 10.64 -0.09 10.20
CA SER A 133 12.00 0.31 10.57
C SER A 133 13.05 -0.06 9.53
N ARG A 134 12.88 -1.18 8.81
CA ARG A 134 13.77 -1.56 7.70
C ARG A 134 13.64 -0.59 6.53
N LEU A 135 12.42 -0.24 6.17
CA LEU A 135 12.16 0.71 5.09
C LEU A 135 12.62 2.13 5.45
N GLU A 136 12.45 2.57 6.69
CA GLU A 136 13.02 3.84 7.16
C GLU A 136 14.55 3.89 7.00
N LYS A 137 15.24 2.79 7.34
CA LYS A 137 16.69 2.68 7.13
C LYS A 137 17.06 2.65 5.65
N ALA A 138 16.25 2.01 4.81
CA ALA A 138 16.45 2.05 3.36
C ALA A 138 16.25 3.46 2.80
N ALA A 139 15.23 4.18 3.29
CA ALA A 139 14.94 5.57 2.94
C ALA A 139 16.15 6.50 3.14
N GLN A 140 16.88 6.32 4.24
CA GLN A 140 18.08 7.12 4.54
C GLN A 140 19.19 7.01 3.47
N LYS A 141 19.16 5.97 2.64
CA LYS A 141 20.09 5.76 1.53
C LYS A 141 19.57 6.34 0.21
N THR A 142 18.40 6.92 0.22
CA THR A 142 17.76 7.55 -0.94
C THR A 142 17.69 9.06 -0.73
N ASN A 143 17.47 9.81 -1.82
CA ASN A 143 17.19 11.25 -1.73
C ASN A 143 15.68 11.55 -1.63
N LEU A 144 14.88 10.56 -1.18
CA LEU A 144 13.44 10.72 -1.05
C LEU A 144 13.10 11.37 0.30
N ASN A 145 12.15 12.29 0.29
CA ASN A 145 11.53 12.79 1.52
C ASN A 145 10.51 11.76 1.99
N VAL A 146 10.77 11.12 3.13
CA VAL A 146 9.95 10.02 3.64
C VAL A 146 9.34 10.39 4.98
N LYS A 147 8.03 10.23 5.10
CA LYS A 147 7.27 10.37 6.34
C LYS A 147 6.64 9.05 6.74
N THR A 148 6.42 8.87 8.03
CA THR A 148 5.77 7.66 8.57
C THR A 148 4.46 8.08 9.25
N GLY A 149 3.34 7.43 8.90
CA GLY A 149 2.04 7.78 9.47
C GLY A 149 0.88 6.91 8.96
N LEU A 150 -0.35 7.29 9.33
CA LEU A 150 -1.56 6.57 8.95
C LEU A 150 -1.88 6.79 7.46
N ILE A 151 -2.20 5.70 6.76
CA ILE A 151 -2.72 5.67 5.40
C ILE A 151 -4.18 5.23 5.45
N VAL A 152 -5.06 5.90 4.71
CA VAL A 152 -6.49 5.59 4.72
C VAL A 152 -7.00 5.21 3.34
N THR A 153 -7.93 4.26 3.32
CA THR A 153 -8.39 3.58 2.11
C THR A 153 -9.90 3.72 1.93
N GLY A 154 -10.33 3.90 0.69
CA GLY A 154 -11.73 3.79 0.28
C GLY A 154 -11.85 3.49 -1.20
N ASP A 155 -12.99 2.93 -1.66
CA ASP A 155 -13.27 2.75 -3.09
C ASP A 155 -13.67 4.08 -3.75
N GLN A 156 -12.84 5.11 -3.54
CA GLN A 156 -13.06 6.48 -4.01
C GLN A 156 -11.73 7.11 -4.40
N PHE A 157 -11.69 7.69 -5.60
CA PHE A 157 -10.61 8.63 -5.95
C PHE A 157 -10.93 9.99 -5.32
N VAL A 158 -10.18 10.34 -4.29
CA VAL A 158 -10.38 11.60 -3.54
C VAL A 158 -9.86 12.77 -4.37
N SER A 159 -10.75 13.72 -4.70
CA SER A 159 -10.45 14.85 -5.60
C SER A 159 -11.17 16.14 -5.20
N SER A 160 -11.46 16.32 -3.91
CA SER A 160 -12.06 17.56 -3.41
C SER A 160 -11.69 17.84 -1.95
N ASP A 161 -11.66 19.11 -1.59
CA ASP A 161 -11.41 19.56 -0.22
C ASP A 161 -12.47 19.06 0.76
N GLU A 162 -13.72 18.91 0.30
CA GLU A 162 -14.82 18.37 1.12
C GLU A 162 -14.57 16.91 1.47
N ALA A 163 -14.13 16.10 0.50
CA ALA A 163 -13.79 14.70 0.75
C ALA A 163 -12.60 14.58 1.70
N ILE A 164 -11.57 15.40 1.54
CA ILE A 164 -10.45 15.48 2.49
C ILE A 164 -10.93 15.85 3.88
N ALA A 165 -11.78 16.87 4.02
CA ALA A 165 -12.33 17.27 5.31
C ALA A 165 -13.13 16.15 5.99
N GLN A 166 -13.93 15.38 5.24
CA GLN A 166 -14.63 14.22 5.76
C GLN A 166 -13.69 13.12 6.26
N ILE A 167 -12.63 12.82 5.51
CA ILE A 167 -11.59 11.87 5.93
C ILE A 167 -10.91 12.36 7.20
N LYS A 168 -10.51 13.64 7.25
CA LYS A 168 -9.84 14.24 8.41
C LYS A 168 -10.73 14.31 9.65
N ALA A 169 -12.03 14.37 9.49
CA ALA A 169 -12.97 14.30 10.62
C ALA A 169 -12.96 12.92 11.30
N ILE A 170 -12.60 11.85 10.56
CA ILE A 170 -12.49 10.50 11.09
C ILE A 170 -11.05 10.23 11.57
N TYR A 171 -10.07 10.62 10.77
CA TYR A 171 -8.64 10.38 10.98
C TYR A 171 -7.83 11.68 10.84
N PRO A 172 -7.78 12.54 11.87
CA PRO A 172 -7.09 13.84 11.80
C PRO A 172 -5.62 13.75 11.38
N ASP A 173 -4.95 12.66 11.78
CA ASP A 173 -3.53 12.42 11.57
C ASP A 173 -3.22 11.62 10.29
N ALA A 174 -4.22 11.30 9.45
CA ALA A 174 -3.98 10.60 8.19
C ALA A 174 -3.07 11.43 7.28
N LEU A 175 -2.05 10.77 6.70
CA LEU A 175 -1.08 11.43 5.82
C LEU A 175 -1.50 11.36 4.35
N CYS A 176 -2.03 10.23 3.90
CA CYS A 176 -2.48 10.08 2.52
C CYS A 176 -3.67 9.13 2.41
N CYS A 177 -4.36 9.19 1.28
CA CYS A 177 -5.49 8.33 0.95
C CYS A 177 -5.26 7.63 -0.39
N GLU A 178 -5.77 6.41 -0.49
CA GLU A 178 -5.64 5.55 -1.66
C GLU A 178 -6.78 4.50 -1.67
N MET A 179 -6.70 3.45 -2.49
CA MET A 179 -7.87 2.60 -2.73
C MET A 179 -7.67 1.10 -2.36
N GLU A 180 -6.52 0.68 -1.80
CA GLU A 180 -6.18 -0.73 -1.59
C GLU A 180 -5.66 -1.08 -0.19
N GLY A 181 -4.85 -0.21 0.40
CA GLY A 181 -3.98 -0.51 1.53
C GLY A 181 -4.68 -1.13 2.73
N ALA A 182 -5.86 -0.64 3.12
CA ALA A 182 -6.61 -1.22 4.25
C ALA A 182 -7.18 -2.62 3.93
N ALA A 183 -7.55 -2.89 2.67
CA ALA A 183 -8.03 -4.22 2.27
C ALA A 183 -6.88 -5.25 2.25
N ILE A 184 -5.70 -4.82 1.78
CA ILE A 184 -4.45 -5.62 1.87
C ILE A 184 -4.11 -5.88 3.34
N ALA A 185 -4.16 -4.83 4.17
CA ALA A 185 -3.91 -4.91 5.61
C ALA A 185 -4.87 -5.86 6.32
N GLN A 186 -6.17 -5.80 6.00
CA GLN A 186 -7.19 -6.69 6.56
C GLN A 186 -6.94 -8.14 6.17
N ALA A 187 -6.65 -8.43 4.89
CA ALA A 187 -6.34 -9.78 4.43
C ALA A 187 -5.06 -10.33 5.11
N ALA A 188 -4.02 -9.51 5.21
CA ALA A 188 -2.78 -9.87 5.90
C ALA A 188 -3.02 -10.11 7.40
N TYR A 189 -3.81 -9.24 8.06
CA TYR A 189 -4.20 -9.39 9.47
C TYR A 189 -4.95 -10.71 9.70
N GLN A 190 -5.96 -11.01 8.87
CA GLN A 190 -6.73 -12.25 8.95
C GLN A 190 -5.84 -13.49 8.81
N LEU A 191 -4.88 -13.45 7.90
CA LEU A 191 -3.94 -14.54 7.61
C LEU A 191 -2.66 -14.48 8.47
N ARG A 192 -2.60 -13.56 9.46
CA ARG A 192 -1.49 -13.39 10.40
C ARG A 192 -0.14 -13.20 9.73
N THR A 193 -0.14 -12.48 8.61
CA THR A 193 1.05 -12.17 7.83
C THR A 193 1.43 -10.71 8.07
N PRO A 194 2.69 -10.39 8.43
CA PRO A 194 3.16 -9.02 8.59
C PRO A 194 2.96 -8.22 7.30
N PHE A 195 2.60 -6.94 7.42
CA PHE A 195 2.43 -6.07 6.26
C PHE A 195 2.97 -4.65 6.52
N VAL A 196 3.22 -3.92 5.44
CA VAL A 196 3.45 -2.49 5.40
C VAL A 196 2.93 -1.92 4.08
N VAL A 197 2.47 -0.67 4.10
CA VAL A 197 2.06 0.07 2.91
C VAL A 197 3.08 1.17 2.65
N VAL A 198 3.53 1.30 1.40
CA VAL A 198 4.47 2.30 0.90
C VAL A 198 3.79 3.07 -0.21
N ARG A 199 3.63 4.37 -0.06
CA ARG A 199 2.95 5.22 -1.05
C ARG A 199 3.79 6.44 -1.40
N ALA A 200 3.96 6.70 -2.69
CA ALA A 200 4.48 7.97 -3.18
C ALA A 200 3.34 8.89 -3.61
N MET A 201 3.43 10.15 -3.27
CA MET A 201 2.37 11.12 -3.56
C MET A 201 2.35 11.46 -5.04
N SER A 202 1.27 11.12 -5.71
CA SER A 202 0.98 11.50 -7.11
C SER A 202 0.21 12.81 -7.21
N ASP A 203 -0.55 13.14 -6.18
CA ASP A 203 -1.44 14.29 -6.10
C ASP A 203 -1.67 14.72 -4.64
N ASN A 204 -2.46 15.76 -4.44
CA ASN A 204 -2.81 16.29 -3.11
C ASN A 204 -4.30 16.06 -2.75
N GLY A 205 -5.03 15.22 -3.48
CA GLY A 205 -6.44 14.91 -3.23
C GLY A 205 -7.40 16.08 -3.44
N ASN A 206 -6.95 17.22 -3.93
CA ASN A 206 -7.73 18.42 -4.18
C ASN A 206 -8.39 18.43 -5.58
N GLY A 207 -8.96 19.56 -6.00
CA GLY A 207 -9.64 19.69 -7.29
C GLY A 207 -8.76 19.40 -8.52
N ASP A 208 -7.44 19.50 -8.40
CA ASP A 208 -6.46 19.24 -9.47
C ASP A 208 -5.89 17.82 -9.40
N ALA A 209 -6.40 16.98 -8.49
CA ALA A 209 -5.83 15.65 -8.21
C ALA A 209 -5.77 14.75 -9.46
N ALA A 210 -6.81 14.73 -10.29
CA ALA A 210 -6.84 13.90 -11.49
C ALA A 210 -5.75 14.29 -12.50
N GLN A 211 -5.55 15.58 -12.74
CA GLN A 211 -4.48 16.07 -13.61
C GLN A 211 -3.11 15.74 -13.03
N SER A 212 -2.90 16.02 -11.74
CA SER A 212 -1.64 15.70 -11.06
C SER A 212 -1.34 14.21 -11.10
N PHE A 213 -2.34 13.35 -10.89
CA PHE A 213 -2.19 11.91 -10.99
C PHE A 213 -1.71 11.49 -12.37
N ASP A 214 -2.36 11.94 -13.45
CA ASP A 214 -1.97 11.60 -14.82
C ASP A 214 -0.53 12.05 -15.16
N GLU A 215 -0.09 13.21 -14.62
CA GLU A 215 1.26 13.73 -14.85
C GLU A 215 2.33 12.97 -14.05
N PHE A 216 2.04 12.55 -12.82
CA PHE A 216 3.04 12.07 -11.87
C PHE A 216 2.97 10.58 -11.55
N ILE A 217 1.99 9.81 -12.03
CA ILE A 217 1.80 8.39 -11.67
C ILE A 217 3.04 7.53 -11.94
N ILE A 218 3.71 7.75 -13.06
CA ILE A 218 4.92 6.98 -13.43
C ILE A 218 6.06 7.27 -12.45
N ASP A 219 6.27 8.54 -12.08
CA ASP A 219 7.31 8.93 -11.12
C ASP A 219 6.97 8.44 -9.70
N ALA A 220 5.71 8.50 -9.32
CA ALA A 220 5.24 7.97 -8.03
C ALA A 220 5.46 6.45 -7.94
N GLY A 221 5.15 5.68 -8.99
CA GLY A 221 5.44 4.26 -9.07
C GLY A 221 6.93 3.95 -8.89
N LYS A 222 7.80 4.67 -9.58
CA LYS A 222 9.27 4.55 -9.44
C LYS A 222 9.76 4.87 -8.04
N ARG A 223 9.20 5.91 -7.41
CA ARG A 223 9.60 6.32 -6.05
C ARG A 223 9.21 5.30 -5.00
N SER A 224 7.98 4.76 -5.09
CA SER A 224 7.54 3.72 -4.16
C SER A 224 8.35 2.43 -4.34
N ALA A 225 8.60 2.00 -5.58
CA ALA A 225 9.44 0.83 -5.88
C ALA A 225 10.89 0.99 -5.38
N LYS A 226 11.44 2.20 -5.42
CA LYS A 226 12.82 2.50 -4.96
C LYS A 226 12.99 2.29 -3.45
N MET A 227 11.89 2.28 -2.69
CA MET A 227 11.89 2.04 -1.25
C MET A 227 12.03 0.56 -0.88
N ILE A 228 11.80 -0.34 -1.82
CA ILE A 228 11.80 -1.80 -1.66
C ILE A 228 13.11 -2.39 -2.18
#